data_64a08c7fb300d1bb5af21c5a64f750d1
#
_entry.id   64a08c7fb300d1bb5af21c5a64f750d1
#
_cell.length_a   1.000
_cell.length_b   1.000
_cell.length_c   1.000
_cell.angle_alpha   90.00
_cell.angle_beta   90.00
_cell.angle_gamma   90.00
#
_symmetry.space_group_name_H-M   'P 1'
#
loop_
_entity.id
_entity.type
_entity.pdbx_description
1 polymer ?
#
loop_
_entity_poly.entity_id
_entity_poly.type
_entity_poly.pdbx_seq_one_letter_code
_entity_poly.pdbx_strand_id
1 'polypeptide(L)'
;LSPLFVAPTLLFLLRGLRSRNRNDFLLSGLFLGLGLHGYSPFRIVPFVVITAFILYWMHSQSKGARREAPVWLAMLALTSLLVFLPLLRFWIDNPDIFGFRAFSRLSTVEQPLPGPAPLIFASNVGKALMMFNLDDGEIWVNSIPHRPALDVVTGALFLLGFVLVLIRYIRKRHWQDLFLLVSIPLLQLPSTLSLAFPGENPALNRAG
;
A
#
# COMPACT_ATOMS: atom_id res chain seq x y z
N LEU A 1 11.12 7.84 -3.00
CA LEU A 1 10.72 8.52 -1.74
C LEU A 1 9.61 7.78 -0.98
N SER A 2 8.70 7.05 -1.66
CA SER A 2 7.62 6.32 -0.97
C SER A 2 8.13 5.31 0.07
N PRO A 3 9.13 4.46 -0.21
CA PRO A 3 9.62 3.48 0.77
C PRO A 3 10.19 4.12 2.05
N LEU A 4 10.73 5.35 1.94
CA LEU A 4 11.29 6.09 3.07
C LEU A 4 10.22 6.39 4.14
N PHE A 5 8.97 6.58 3.74
CA PHE A 5 7.86 6.86 4.67
C PHE A 5 6.98 5.62 4.91
N VAL A 6 6.83 4.73 3.93
CA VAL A 6 6.05 3.49 4.11
C VAL A 6 6.69 2.60 5.18
N ALA A 7 7.99 2.36 5.09
CA ALA A 7 8.68 1.46 6.00
C ALA A 7 8.56 1.90 7.48
N PRO A 8 8.88 3.16 7.88
CA PRO A 8 8.70 3.57 9.27
C PRO A 8 7.23 3.65 9.68
N THR A 9 6.29 4.03 8.79
CA THR A 9 4.86 4.00 9.09
C THR A 9 4.44 2.61 9.51
N LEU A 10 4.74 1.58 8.71
CA LEU A 10 4.38 0.20 8.99
C LEU A 10 5.16 -0.39 10.16
N LEU A 11 6.45 -0.06 10.30
CA LEU A 11 7.27 -0.50 11.43
C LEU A 11 6.67 -0.06 12.77
N PHE A 12 6.41 1.25 12.91
CA PHE A 12 5.84 1.79 14.14
C PHE A 12 4.40 1.35 14.37
N LEU A 13 3.60 1.18 13.29
CA LEU A 13 2.27 0.60 13.38
C LEU A 13 2.31 -0.83 13.96
N LEU A 14 3.10 -1.72 13.37
CA LEU A 14 3.20 -3.11 13.80
C LEU A 14 3.78 -3.23 15.21
N ARG A 15 4.78 -2.40 15.53
CA ARG A 15 5.37 -2.32 16.85
C ARG A 15 4.33 -1.82 17.86
N GLY A 16 3.60 -0.76 17.56
CA GLY A 16 2.54 -0.22 18.41
C GLY A 16 1.43 -1.23 18.69
N LEU A 17 0.93 -1.93 17.66
CA LEU A 17 -0.07 -2.98 17.82
C LEU A 17 0.43 -4.19 18.63
N ARG A 18 1.75 -4.45 18.64
CA ARG A 18 2.36 -5.52 19.43
C ARG A 18 2.63 -5.09 20.87
N SER A 19 3.25 -3.92 21.07
CA SER A 19 3.70 -3.42 22.38
C SER A 19 2.63 -2.60 23.12
N ARG A 20 1.56 -2.17 22.43
CA ARG A 20 0.54 -1.23 22.92
C ARG A 20 1.12 0.11 23.35
N ASN A 21 2.25 0.50 22.78
CA ASN A 21 2.92 1.75 23.11
C ASN A 21 2.32 2.92 22.33
N ARG A 22 1.81 3.90 23.07
CA ARG A 22 1.23 5.13 22.50
C ARG A 22 2.18 5.87 21.56
N ASN A 23 3.46 5.96 21.90
CA ASN A 23 4.44 6.71 21.10
C ASN A 23 4.66 6.10 19.71
N ASP A 24 4.53 4.77 19.58
CA ASP A 24 4.66 4.11 18.29
C ASP A 24 3.49 4.51 17.35
N PHE A 25 2.28 4.69 17.87
CA PHE A 25 1.14 5.17 17.05
C PHE A 25 1.31 6.63 16.64
N LEU A 26 1.85 7.49 17.52
CA LEU A 26 2.17 8.88 17.19
C LEU A 26 3.24 8.96 16.11
N LEU A 27 4.32 8.16 16.22
CA LEU A 27 5.37 8.09 15.20
C LEU A 27 4.84 7.54 13.88
N SER A 28 4.02 6.49 13.92
CA SER A 28 3.37 5.97 12.71
C SER A 28 2.52 7.05 12.02
N GLY A 29 1.72 7.80 12.79
CA GLY A 29 0.93 8.92 12.29
C GLY A 29 1.76 10.05 11.71
N LEU A 30 2.89 10.39 12.35
CA LEU A 30 3.82 11.38 11.86
C LEU A 30 4.39 11.00 10.48
N PHE A 31 4.93 9.77 10.34
CA PHE A 31 5.47 9.30 9.07
C PHE A 31 4.39 9.13 8.00
N LEU A 32 3.18 8.71 8.38
CA LEU A 32 2.04 8.66 7.48
C LEU A 32 1.70 10.06 6.95
N GLY A 33 1.58 11.05 7.82
CA GLY A 33 1.28 12.44 7.46
C GLY A 33 2.35 13.05 6.55
N LEU A 34 3.64 12.86 6.89
CA LEU A 34 4.75 13.32 6.06
C LEU A 34 4.76 12.66 4.68
N GLY A 35 4.50 11.35 4.61
CA GLY A 35 4.45 10.62 3.34
C GLY A 35 3.32 11.07 2.42
N LEU A 36 2.19 11.55 2.96
CA LEU A 36 1.08 12.10 2.18
C LEU A 36 1.45 13.38 1.41
N HIS A 37 2.47 14.12 1.83
CA HIS A 37 3.01 15.26 1.08
C HIS A 37 3.86 14.84 -0.11
N GLY A 38 4.24 13.58 -0.18
CA GLY A 38 5.10 13.04 -1.23
C GLY A 38 4.35 12.65 -2.50
N TYR A 39 4.83 11.58 -3.10
CA TYR A 39 4.33 11.04 -4.37
C TYR A 39 2.92 10.46 -4.23
N SER A 40 2.04 10.73 -5.22
CA SER A 40 0.62 10.37 -5.14
C SER A 40 0.30 8.88 -4.84
N PRO A 41 1.08 7.88 -5.28
CA PRO A 41 0.87 6.49 -4.87
C PRO A 41 0.89 6.25 -3.37
N PHE A 42 1.59 7.07 -2.58
CA PHE A 42 1.59 6.96 -1.13
C PHE A 42 0.19 7.12 -0.51
N ARG A 43 -0.75 7.73 -1.21
CA ARG A 43 -2.14 7.91 -0.75
C ARG A 43 -2.90 6.61 -0.51
N ILE A 44 -2.34 5.46 -0.90
CA ILE A 44 -2.90 4.14 -0.56
C ILE A 44 -2.53 3.69 0.86
N VAL A 45 -1.44 4.21 1.44
CA VAL A 45 -0.92 3.76 2.74
C VAL A 45 -1.92 3.93 3.90
N PRO A 46 -2.76 4.98 3.97
CA PRO A 46 -3.87 5.05 4.94
C PRO A 46 -4.78 3.82 4.92
N PHE A 47 -5.09 3.29 3.72
CA PHE A 47 -5.92 2.08 3.59
C PHE A 47 -5.18 0.83 4.07
N VAL A 48 -3.86 0.75 3.86
CA VAL A 48 -3.01 -0.31 4.41
C VAL A 48 -3.03 -0.26 5.95
N VAL A 49 -2.92 0.93 6.54
CA VAL A 49 -3.02 1.14 7.98
C VAL A 49 -4.38 0.69 8.52
N ILE A 50 -5.48 1.11 7.88
CA ILE A 50 -6.84 0.69 8.27
C ILE A 50 -6.97 -0.83 8.17
N THR A 51 -6.46 -1.44 7.11
CA THR A 51 -6.47 -2.90 6.94
C THR A 51 -5.72 -3.60 8.08
N ALA A 52 -4.56 -3.09 8.51
CA ALA A 52 -3.84 -3.63 9.66
C ALA A 52 -4.69 -3.61 10.93
N PHE A 53 -5.40 -2.51 11.21
CA PHE A 53 -6.30 -2.41 12.36
C PHE A 53 -7.50 -3.37 12.26
N ILE A 54 -8.11 -3.51 11.08
CA ILE A 54 -9.21 -4.45 10.83
C ILE A 54 -8.73 -5.89 11.09
N LEU A 55 -7.61 -6.29 10.50
CA LEU A 55 -7.05 -7.62 10.67
C LEU A 55 -6.66 -7.88 12.12
N TYR A 56 -6.06 -6.90 12.80
CA TYR A 56 -5.76 -6.98 14.22
C TYR A 56 -7.05 -7.21 15.03
N TRP A 57 -8.09 -6.45 14.77
CA TRP A 57 -9.37 -6.54 15.50
C TRP A 57 -10.11 -7.85 15.28
N MET A 58 -10.02 -8.41 14.06
CA MET A 58 -10.68 -9.69 13.73
C MET A 58 -10.02 -10.89 14.39
N HIS A 59 -8.72 -10.83 14.70
CA HIS A 59 -7.99 -11.98 15.21
C HIS A 59 -8.10 -12.15 16.73
N SER A 60 -8.03 -13.41 17.20
CA SER A 60 -8.16 -13.76 18.62
C SER A 60 -7.07 -13.15 19.51
N GLN A 61 -5.91 -12.85 18.94
CA GLN A 61 -4.76 -12.28 19.65
C GLN A 61 -5.01 -10.86 20.19
N SER A 62 -6.00 -10.16 19.63
CA SER A 62 -6.37 -8.80 20.04
C SER A 62 -7.47 -8.74 21.09
N LYS A 63 -8.03 -9.87 21.54
CA LYS A 63 -9.23 -9.91 22.41
C LYS A 63 -9.13 -9.00 23.63
N GLY A 64 -7.95 -8.91 24.28
CA GLY A 64 -7.71 -8.05 25.44
C GLY A 64 -7.53 -6.56 25.13
N ALA A 65 -7.35 -6.19 23.86
CA ALA A 65 -7.02 -4.82 23.44
C ALA A 65 -8.01 -4.22 22.42
N ARG A 66 -9.09 -4.93 22.09
CA ARG A 66 -10.07 -4.48 21.08
C ARG A 66 -10.72 -3.15 21.42
N ARG A 67 -10.93 -2.86 22.71
CA ARG A 67 -11.53 -1.60 23.16
C ARG A 67 -10.59 -0.40 23.00
N GLU A 68 -9.28 -0.66 23.05
CA GLU A 68 -8.25 0.38 22.93
C GLU A 68 -7.87 0.65 21.48
N ALA A 69 -8.06 -0.32 20.57
CA ALA A 69 -7.67 -0.21 19.17
C ALA A 69 -8.26 1.02 18.45
N PRO A 70 -9.55 1.40 18.64
CA PRO A 70 -10.08 2.63 18.05
C PRO A 70 -9.39 3.90 18.57
N VAL A 71 -8.97 3.92 19.84
CA VAL A 71 -8.23 5.05 20.42
C VAL A 71 -6.85 5.17 19.78
N TRP A 72 -6.16 4.07 19.60
CA TRP A 72 -4.85 4.06 18.91
C TRP A 72 -4.96 4.51 17.46
N LEU A 73 -6.00 4.02 16.74
CA LEU A 73 -6.28 4.46 15.38
C LEU A 73 -6.59 5.96 15.34
N ALA A 74 -7.39 6.47 16.27
CA ALA A 74 -7.70 7.89 16.36
C ALA A 74 -6.44 8.73 16.63
N MET A 75 -5.55 8.30 17.53
CA MET A 75 -4.29 8.98 17.81
C MET A 75 -3.40 9.05 16.55
N LEU A 76 -3.24 7.93 15.85
CA LEU A 76 -2.49 7.85 14.61
C LEU A 76 -3.11 8.77 13.54
N ALA A 77 -4.42 8.67 13.34
CA ALA A 77 -5.15 9.47 12.36
C ALA A 77 -5.08 10.97 12.65
N LEU A 78 -5.27 11.39 13.92
CA LEU A 78 -5.16 12.79 14.33
C LEU A 78 -3.74 13.34 14.11
N THR A 79 -2.72 12.57 14.49
CA THR A 79 -1.32 12.97 14.24
C THR A 79 -1.04 13.11 12.75
N SER A 80 -1.48 12.14 11.95
CA SER A 80 -1.34 12.18 10.51
C SER A 80 -2.08 13.38 9.91
N LEU A 81 -3.31 13.66 10.36
CA LEU A 81 -4.11 14.78 9.90
C LEU A 81 -3.47 16.13 10.25
N LEU A 82 -2.92 16.29 11.45
CA LEU A 82 -2.22 17.51 11.86
C LEU A 82 -1.04 17.80 10.93
N VAL A 83 -0.25 16.77 10.61
CA VAL A 83 0.87 16.91 9.66
C VAL A 83 0.38 17.18 8.23
N PHE A 84 -0.74 16.59 7.84
CA PHE A 84 -1.35 16.74 6.52
C PHE A 84 -2.10 18.08 6.32
N LEU A 85 -2.39 18.84 7.38
CA LEU A 85 -3.18 20.08 7.33
C LEU A 85 -2.80 21.05 6.21
N PRO A 86 -1.51 21.37 5.95
CA PRO A 86 -1.16 22.29 4.86
C PRO A 86 -1.59 21.78 3.49
N LEU A 87 -1.44 20.48 3.25
CA LEU A 87 -1.84 19.86 2.00
C LEU A 87 -3.36 19.66 1.91
N LEU A 88 -4.03 19.44 3.04
CA LEU A 88 -5.49 19.41 3.12
C LEU A 88 -6.09 20.75 2.71
N ARG A 89 -5.53 21.86 3.19
CA ARG A 89 -5.95 23.22 2.78
C ARG A 89 -5.79 23.39 1.26
N PHE A 90 -4.63 23.04 0.71
CA PHE A 90 -4.41 23.08 -0.74
C PHE A 90 -5.42 22.23 -1.50
N TRP A 91 -5.77 21.05 -0.99
CA TRP A 91 -6.77 20.16 -1.60
C TRP A 91 -8.15 20.81 -1.62
N ILE A 92 -8.58 21.44 -0.53
CA ILE A 92 -9.88 22.13 -0.43
C ILE A 92 -9.93 23.31 -1.42
N ASP A 93 -8.84 24.08 -1.53
CA ASP A 93 -8.75 25.24 -2.41
C ASP A 93 -8.63 24.83 -3.89
N ASN A 94 -8.05 23.64 -4.20
CA ASN A 94 -7.75 23.17 -5.55
C ASN A 94 -8.07 21.67 -5.74
N PRO A 95 -9.34 21.24 -5.63
CA PRO A 95 -9.71 19.82 -5.65
C PRO A 95 -9.36 19.15 -6.99
N ASP A 96 -9.52 19.86 -8.10
CA ASP A 96 -9.27 19.33 -9.44
C ASP A 96 -7.78 19.03 -9.65
N ILE A 97 -6.89 19.91 -9.20
CA ILE A 97 -5.44 19.73 -9.32
C ILE A 97 -4.96 18.57 -8.44
N PHE A 98 -5.48 18.53 -7.21
CA PHE A 98 -5.09 17.48 -6.25
C PHE A 98 -5.53 16.09 -6.67
N GLY A 99 -6.76 15.98 -7.21
CA GLY A 99 -7.37 14.70 -7.63
C GLY A 99 -6.98 14.26 -9.02
N PHE A 100 -6.55 15.17 -9.90
CA PHE A 100 -6.41 14.96 -11.34
C PHE A 100 -5.68 13.65 -11.70
N ARG A 101 -4.49 13.43 -11.12
CA ARG A 101 -3.70 12.22 -11.44
C ARG A 101 -4.36 10.91 -11.02
N ALA A 102 -5.12 10.90 -9.93
CA ALA A 102 -5.83 9.71 -9.50
C ALA A 102 -7.04 9.44 -10.41
N PHE A 103 -7.82 10.49 -10.67
CA PHE A 103 -9.02 10.36 -11.50
C PHE A 103 -8.72 10.08 -12.97
N SER A 104 -7.69 10.72 -13.54
CA SER A 104 -7.31 10.49 -14.93
C SER A 104 -6.82 9.06 -15.19
N ARG A 105 -6.22 8.41 -14.19
CA ARG A 105 -5.77 7.02 -14.32
C ARG A 105 -6.88 6.00 -14.11
N LEU A 106 -7.88 6.34 -13.29
CA LEU A 106 -9.01 5.47 -12.98
C LEU A 106 -10.14 5.55 -13.98
N SER A 107 -10.31 6.71 -14.64
CA SER A 107 -11.48 7.03 -15.45
C SER A 107 -11.13 7.37 -16.88
N THR A 108 -12.15 7.66 -17.66
CA THR A 108 -12.07 8.05 -19.10
C THR A 108 -11.70 9.52 -19.33
N VAL A 109 -11.19 10.24 -18.33
CA VAL A 109 -10.90 11.70 -18.44
C VAL A 109 -9.81 12.01 -19.45
N GLU A 110 -8.72 11.23 -19.47
CA GLU A 110 -7.62 11.46 -20.43
C GLU A 110 -7.79 10.60 -21.70
N GLN A 111 -8.26 9.36 -21.56
CA GLN A 111 -8.48 8.46 -22.69
C GLN A 111 -9.54 7.41 -22.35
N PRO A 112 -10.27 6.88 -23.38
CA PRO A 112 -11.23 5.81 -23.17
C PRO A 112 -10.57 4.55 -22.63
N LEU A 113 -11.30 3.80 -21.79
CA LEU A 113 -10.84 2.50 -21.32
C LEU A 113 -10.75 1.53 -22.51
N PRO A 114 -9.66 0.77 -22.65
CA PRO A 114 -9.48 -0.18 -23.76
C PRO A 114 -10.37 -1.42 -23.67
N GLY A 115 -11.16 -1.55 -22.61
CA GLY A 115 -12.08 -2.67 -22.39
C GLY A 115 -12.85 -2.57 -21.09
N PRO A 116 -13.54 -3.63 -20.67
CA PRO A 116 -14.26 -3.65 -19.39
C PRO A 116 -13.34 -3.47 -18.19
N ALA A 117 -13.62 -2.47 -17.33
CA ALA A 117 -12.80 -2.12 -16.19
C ALA A 117 -12.42 -3.31 -15.27
N PRO A 118 -13.33 -4.27 -14.96
CA PRO A 118 -12.96 -5.44 -14.14
C PRO A 118 -11.91 -6.34 -14.78
N LEU A 119 -11.96 -6.52 -16.11
CA LEU A 119 -10.98 -7.34 -16.83
C LEU A 119 -9.62 -6.66 -16.89
N ILE A 120 -9.60 -5.34 -17.13
CA ILE A 120 -8.36 -4.55 -17.11
C ILE A 120 -7.74 -4.64 -15.71
N PHE A 121 -8.53 -4.44 -14.66
CA PHE A 121 -8.06 -4.53 -13.28
C PHE A 121 -7.48 -5.92 -12.96
N ALA A 122 -8.19 -7.00 -13.30
CA ALA A 122 -7.72 -8.36 -13.08
C ALA A 122 -6.40 -8.64 -13.83
N SER A 123 -6.29 -8.19 -15.09
CA SER A 123 -5.06 -8.28 -15.86
C SER A 123 -3.92 -7.50 -15.21
N ASN A 124 -4.20 -6.27 -14.75
CA ASN A 124 -3.23 -5.41 -14.07
C ASN A 124 -2.73 -6.05 -12.77
N VAL A 125 -3.61 -6.65 -11.97
CA VAL A 125 -3.22 -7.38 -10.75
C VAL A 125 -2.33 -8.55 -11.09
N GLY A 126 -2.67 -9.34 -12.11
CA GLY A 126 -1.82 -10.44 -12.59
C GLY A 126 -0.41 -9.98 -12.97
N LYS A 127 -0.32 -8.95 -13.80
CA LYS A 127 0.97 -8.36 -14.21
C LYS A 127 1.76 -7.83 -13.01
N ALA A 128 1.11 -7.10 -12.09
CA ALA A 128 1.77 -6.53 -10.92
C ALA A 128 2.32 -7.61 -9.96
N LEU A 129 1.64 -8.75 -9.82
CA LEU A 129 2.15 -9.87 -9.02
C LEU A 129 3.28 -10.62 -9.72
N MET A 130 3.22 -10.71 -11.06
CA MET A 130 4.26 -11.37 -11.86
C MET A 130 5.53 -10.53 -11.99
N MET A 131 5.46 -9.21 -11.80
CA MET A 131 6.62 -8.33 -12.02
C MET A 131 7.83 -8.68 -11.15
N PHE A 132 7.60 -9.22 -9.95
CA PHE A 132 8.69 -9.54 -9.03
C PHE A 132 9.64 -10.61 -9.60
N ASN A 133 9.09 -11.62 -10.29
CA ASN A 133 9.85 -12.80 -10.71
C ASN A 133 9.89 -13.03 -12.21
N LEU A 134 9.06 -12.33 -13.00
CA LEU A 134 8.94 -12.60 -14.44
C LEU A 134 9.24 -11.38 -15.32
N ASP A 135 8.36 -10.38 -15.28
CA ASP A 135 8.42 -9.25 -16.21
C ASP A 135 7.88 -7.97 -15.55
N ASP A 136 8.69 -6.93 -15.47
CA ASP A 136 8.32 -5.64 -14.88
C ASP A 136 7.75 -4.63 -15.90
N GLY A 137 7.48 -5.09 -17.13
CA GLY A 137 6.79 -4.32 -18.16
C GLY A 137 7.72 -3.62 -19.17
N GLU A 138 7.10 -2.73 -19.97
CA GLU A 138 7.75 -2.12 -21.14
C GLU A 138 8.38 -0.74 -20.87
N ILE A 139 8.14 -0.14 -19.69
CA ILE A 139 8.51 1.25 -19.44
C ILE A 139 9.96 1.38 -18.99
N TRP A 140 10.83 1.68 -19.93
CA TRP A 140 12.28 1.84 -19.72
C TRP A 140 12.68 2.91 -18.68
N VAL A 141 11.82 3.90 -18.43
CA VAL A 141 12.07 4.96 -17.44
C VAL A 141 12.07 4.42 -16.00
N ASN A 142 11.34 3.31 -15.76
CA ASN A 142 11.23 2.70 -14.44
C ASN A 142 12.31 1.64 -14.18
N SER A 143 12.65 0.89 -15.22
CA SER A 143 13.56 -0.26 -15.16
C SER A 143 13.97 -0.70 -16.56
N ILE A 144 14.87 -1.66 -16.68
CA ILE A 144 15.18 -2.27 -17.97
C ILE A 144 13.99 -3.13 -18.40
N PRO A 145 13.35 -2.81 -19.56
CA PRO A 145 12.15 -3.52 -20.02
C PRO A 145 12.32 -5.04 -20.06
N HIS A 146 11.21 -5.74 -19.74
CA HIS A 146 11.11 -7.20 -19.79
C HIS A 146 12.12 -7.95 -18.91
N ARG A 147 12.51 -7.34 -17.80
CA ARG A 147 13.29 -8.02 -16.75
C ARG A 147 12.45 -8.15 -15.48
N PRO A 148 12.68 -9.21 -14.69
CA PRO A 148 12.04 -9.28 -13.36
C PRO A 148 12.55 -8.15 -12.46
N ALA A 149 11.67 -7.63 -11.62
CA ALA A 149 12.00 -6.60 -10.64
C ALA A 149 13.02 -7.08 -9.59
N LEU A 150 13.03 -8.38 -9.31
CA LEU A 150 13.98 -9.04 -8.43
C LEU A 150 14.95 -9.91 -9.24
N ASP A 151 16.20 -9.95 -8.82
CA ASP A 151 17.14 -10.93 -9.33
C ASP A 151 16.73 -12.37 -8.95
N VAL A 152 17.31 -13.36 -9.63
CA VAL A 152 16.92 -14.78 -9.47
C VAL A 152 16.98 -15.25 -8.02
N VAL A 153 18.03 -14.85 -7.29
CA VAL A 153 18.20 -15.27 -5.87
C VAL A 153 17.17 -14.59 -4.98
N THR A 154 17.03 -13.27 -5.09
CA THR A 154 16.06 -12.50 -4.30
C THR A 154 14.63 -12.92 -4.64
N GLY A 155 14.33 -13.17 -5.91
CA GLY A 155 13.02 -13.66 -6.36
C GLY A 155 12.68 -15.04 -5.79
N ALA A 156 13.65 -15.97 -5.77
CA ALA A 156 13.47 -17.28 -5.16
C ALA A 156 13.23 -17.18 -3.65
N LEU A 157 14.01 -16.33 -2.95
CA LEU A 157 13.81 -16.07 -1.51
C LEU A 157 12.48 -15.39 -1.22
N PHE A 158 12.02 -14.49 -2.09
CA PHE A 158 10.70 -13.86 -1.97
C PHE A 158 9.58 -14.89 -2.06
N LEU A 159 9.60 -15.78 -3.06
CA LEU A 159 8.61 -16.85 -3.21
C LEU A 159 8.63 -17.82 -2.04
N LEU A 160 9.81 -18.24 -1.59
CA LEU A 160 9.97 -19.09 -0.41
C LEU A 160 9.39 -18.40 0.84
N GLY A 161 9.74 -17.14 1.06
CA GLY A 161 9.22 -16.33 2.17
C GLY A 161 7.70 -16.22 2.13
N PHE A 162 7.12 -15.95 0.95
CA PHE A 162 5.68 -15.88 0.75
C PHE A 162 4.98 -17.20 1.14
N VAL A 163 5.49 -18.33 0.64
CA VAL A 163 4.96 -19.67 0.94
C VAL A 163 5.08 -19.97 2.44
N LEU A 164 6.23 -19.68 3.05
CA LEU A 164 6.45 -19.90 4.49
C LEU A 164 5.49 -19.08 5.35
N VAL A 165 5.27 -17.80 5.02
CA VAL A 165 4.32 -16.93 5.74
C VAL A 165 2.89 -17.44 5.55
N LEU A 166 2.52 -17.90 4.35
CA LEU A 166 1.21 -18.46 4.07
C LEU A 166 0.97 -19.74 4.89
N ILE A 167 1.92 -20.67 4.90
CA ILE A 167 1.84 -21.90 5.71
C ILE A 167 1.73 -21.55 7.20
N ARG A 168 2.54 -20.60 7.67
CA ARG A 168 2.52 -20.14 9.06
C ARG A 168 1.16 -19.54 9.42
N TYR A 169 0.58 -18.72 8.53
CA TYR A 169 -0.76 -18.16 8.72
C TYR A 169 -1.82 -19.28 8.80
N ILE A 170 -1.82 -20.23 7.89
CA ILE A 170 -2.78 -21.35 7.89
C ILE A 170 -2.71 -22.13 9.21
N ARG A 171 -1.49 -22.37 9.73
CA ARG A 171 -1.27 -23.15 10.96
C ARG A 171 -1.54 -22.37 12.24
N LYS A 172 -1.08 -21.12 12.31
CA LYS A 172 -1.06 -20.34 13.56
C LYS A 172 -2.07 -19.19 13.61
N ARG A 173 -2.64 -18.80 12.47
CA ARG A 173 -3.61 -17.70 12.36
C ARG A 173 -3.14 -16.40 13.03
N HIS A 174 -1.85 -16.05 12.89
CA HIS A 174 -1.34 -14.76 13.34
C HIS A 174 -1.75 -13.65 12.39
N TRP A 175 -2.36 -12.59 12.91
CA TRP A 175 -2.82 -11.46 12.10
C TRP A 175 -1.69 -10.77 11.32
N GLN A 176 -0.46 -10.75 11.89
CA GLN A 176 0.72 -10.19 11.23
C GLN A 176 1.06 -10.91 9.93
N ASP A 177 0.92 -12.24 9.91
CA ASP A 177 1.18 -13.04 8.73
C ASP A 177 0.19 -12.71 7.62
N LEU A 178 -1.10 -12.61 7.96
CA LEU A 178 -2.12 -12.22 7.01
C LEU A 178 -1.91 -10.78 6.53
N PHE A 179 -1.55 -9.87 7.44
CA PHE A 179 -1.25 -8.50 7.09
C PHE A 179 -0.09 -8.41 6.08
N LEU A 180 1.02 -9.14 6.29
CA LEU A 180 2.12 -9.20 5.34
C LEU A 180 1.68 -9.69 3.96
N LEU A 181 0.88 -10.77 3.90
CA LEU A 181 0.36 -11.31 2.63
C LEU A 181 -0.55 -10.32 1.91
N VAL A 182 -1.44 -9.64 2.64
CA VAL A 182 -2.42 -8.69 2.08
C VAL A 182 -1.78 -7.34 1.74
N SER A 183 -0.73 -6.92 2.46
CA SER A 183 -0.04 -5.66 2.18
C SER A 183 0.64 -5.63 0.82
N ILE A 184 1.11 -6.79 0.30
CA ILE A 184 1.74 -6.89 -1.01
C ILE A 184 0.78 -6.41 -2.12
N PRO A 185 -0.40 -7.01 -2.34
CA PRO A 185 -1.33 -6.52 -3.36
C PRO A 185 -1.91 -5.14 -3.03
N LEU A 186 -2.07 -4.76 -1.76
CA LEU A 186 -2.56 -3.42 -1.40
C LEU A 186 -1.57 -2.32 -1.81
N LEU A 187 -0.28 -2.52 -1.57
CA LEU A 187 0.76 -1.56 -1.97
C LEU A 187 0.92 -1.47 -3.49
N GLN A 188 0.46 -2.49 -4.23
CA GLN A 188 0.41 -2.49 -5.70
C GLN A 188 -0.82 -1.76 -6.27
N LEU A 189 -1.82 -1.42 -5.45
CA LEU A 189 -3.05 -0.78 -5.94
C LEU A 189 -2.80 0.50 -6.77
N PRO A 190 -1.85 1.39 -6.45
CA PRO A 190 -1.59 2.56 -7.29
C PRO A 190 -1.17 2.22 -8.71
N SER A 191 -0.51 1.08 -8.92
CA SER A 191 -0.17 0.57 -10.24
C SER A 191 -1.37 -0.12 -10.89
N THR A 192 -2.02 -1.05 -10.19
CA THR A 192 -3.11 -1.88 -10.74
C THR A 192 -4.38 -1.09 -11.05
N LEU A 193 -4.62 0.03 -10.36
CA LEU A 193 -5.74 0.94 -10.60
C LEU A 193 -5.52 1.89 -11.80
N SER A 194 -4.41 1.77 -12.53
CA SER A 194 -4.17 2.53 -13.78
C SER A 194 -4.99 1.91 -14.93
N LEU A 195 -6.33 2.03 -14.86
CA LEU A 195 -7.24 1.37 -15.79
C LEU A 195 -7.24 1.99 -17.19
N ALA A 196 -7.10 3.31 -17.26
CA ALA A 196 -7.01 4.03 -18.53
C ALA A 196 -5.66 3.80 -19.24
N PHE A 197 -4.62 3.40 -18.51
CA PHE A 197 -3.26 3.20 -19.04
C PHE A 197 -2.70 1.82 -18.66
N PRO A 198 -3.30 0.71 -19.13
CA PRO A 198 -2.85 -0.64 -18.76
C PRO A 198 -1.45 -0.99 -19.28
N GLY A 199 -0.95 -0.28 -20.31
CA GLY A 199 0.43 -0.40 -20.78
C GLY A 199 1.46 0.19 -19.82
N GLU A 200 1.05 1.05 -18.87
CA GLU A 200 1.92 1.54 -17.80
C GLU A 200 2.03 0.59 -16.61
N ASN A 201 1.33 -0.52 -16.64
CA ASN A 201 1.34 -1.52 -15.59
C ASN A 201 2.04 -2.82 -16.10
N PRO A 202 2.93 -3.42 -15.29
CA PRO A 202 3.32 -3.03 -13.94
C PRO A 202 4.24 -1.81 -13.90
N ALA A 203 4.25 -1.07 -12.78
CA ALA A 203 5.08 0.11 -12.63
C ALA A 203 5.82 0.09 -11.30
N LEU A 204 7.11 -0.23 -11.33
CA LEU A 204 7.99 -0.34 -10.16
C LEU A 204 8.04 0.94 -9.32
N ASN A 205 7.97 2.10 -9.95
CA ASN A 205 7.97 3.39 -9.27
C ASN A 205 6.66 3.70 -8.52
N ARG A 206 5.59 2.94 -8.80
CA ARG A 206 4.29 3.05 -8.12
C ARG A 206 4.04 1.90 -7.13
N ALA A 207 4.87 0.87 -7.18
CA ALA A 207 4.88 -0.22 -6.21
C ALA A 207 5.58 0.28 -4.96
N GLY A 208 4.80 0.72 -3.99
CA GLY A 208 5.08 1.43 -2.77
C GLY A 208 6.31 1.26 -1.96
#